data_7135d70ea91f57ec27f63a0bfa920b90
#
_entry.id   7135d70ea91f57ec27f63a0bfa920b90
#
_cell.length_a   1.000
_cell.length_b   1.000
_cell.length_c   1.000
_cell.angle_alpha   90.00
_cell.angle_beta   90.00
_cell.angle_gamma   90.00
#
_symmetry.space_group_name_H-M   'P 1'
#
loop_
_entity.id
_entity.type
_entity.pdbx_description
1 polymer ?
#
loop_
_entity_poly.entity_id
_entity_poly.type
_entity_poly.pdbx_seq_one_letter_code
_entity_poly.pdbx_strand_id
1 'polypeptide(L)'
;HVAVRRQRQMCIRDSFYQSNVEGELINKIQEIGFTYDGIILNAAAYTHTSVGIADAIAAIQTPVIEVHISNIYKREEVRHNSLISKNVEGVICGFGLKSYALALEALI
;
A
#
# COMPACT_ATOMS: atom_id res chain seq x y z
N HIS A 1 -4.65 -4.61 4.03
CA HIS A 1 -3.53 -5.49 3.67
C HIS A 1 -2.28 -4.68 3.41
N VAL A 2 -1.20 -5.13 3.99
CA VAL A 2 0.13 -4.62 3.67
C VAL A 2 0.95 -5.81 3.21
N ALA A 3 1.38 -5.79 1.95
CA ALA A 3 2.32 -6.76 1.43
C ALA A 3 3.66 -6.08 1.31
N VAL A 4 4.71 -6.71 1.82
CA VAL A 4 6.02 -6.11 1.91
C VAL A 4 7.02 -7.02 1.20
N ARG A 5 7.86 -6.41 0.39
CA ARG A 5 8.90 -7.14 -0.33
C ARG A 5 10.25 -6.54 -0.05
N ARG A 6 11.22 -7.41 0.18
CA ARG A 6 12.61 -7.06 0.33
C ARG A 6 13.45 -7.90 -0.62
N GLN A 7 14.28 -7.22 -1.40
CA GLN A 7 15.21 -7.89 -2.31
C GLN A 7 16.63 -7.50 -1.97
N ARG A 8 17.49 -8.49 -1.86
CA ARG A 8 18.93 -8.29 -1.70
C ARG A 8 19.64 -9.31 -2.54
N GLN A 9 20.50 -8.83 -3.47
CA GLN A 9 21.21 -9.71 -4.39
C GLN A 9 20.23 -10.63 -5.11
N MET A 10 20.32 -11.93 -4.90
CA MET A 10 19.44 -12.91 -5.52
C MET A 10 18.31 -13.37 -4.60
N CYS A 11 18.22 -12.82 -3.40
CA CYS A 11 17.22 -13.22 -2.41
C CYS A 11 16.06 -12.25 -2.38
N ILE A 12 14.85 -12.80 -2.42
CA ILE A 12 13.61 -12.04 -2.25
C ILE A 12 12.95 -12.52 -0.97
N ARG A 13 12.62 -11.57 -0.10
CA ARG A 13 11.87 -11.86 1.12
C ARG A 13 10.55 -11.15 1.07
N ASP A 14 9.49 -11.93 1.30
CA ASP A 14 8.15 -11.40 1.38
C ASP A 14 7.67 -11.51 2.82
N SER A 15 7.00 -10.48 3.28
CA SER A 15 6.30 -10.46 4.55
C SER A 15 4.88 -10.02 4.31
N PHE A 16 3.93 -10.68 4.93
CA PHE A 16 2.52 -10.39 4.76
C PHE A 16 1.92 -9.96 6.09
N TYR A 17 1.11 -8.90 6.06
CA TYR A 17 0.45 -8.38 7.25
C TYR A 17 -0.96 -7.94 6.91
N GLN A 18 -1.89 -8.19 7.82
CA GLN A 18 -3.27 -7.73 7.69
C GLN A 18 -3.79 -7.25 9.02
N SER A 19 -4.53 -6.14 9.00
CA SER A 19 -5.26 -5.65 10.17
C SER A 19 -6.43 -4.78 9.72
N ASN A 20 -7.50 -4.80 10.51
CA ASN A 20 -8.63 -3.89 10.35
C ASN A 20 -8.52 -2.67 11.25
N VAL A 21 -7.43 -2.57 12.00
CA VAL A 21 -7.21 -1.48 12.96
C VAL A 21 -6.26 -0.46 12.33
N GLU A 22 -6.74 0.76 12.15
CA GLU A 22 -5.97 1.83 11.52
C GLU A 22 -4.62 2.04 12.19
N GLY A 23 -4.59 2.10 13.53
CA GLY A 23 -3.36 2.30 14.28
C GLY A 23 -2.33 1.19 14.08
N GLU A 24 -2.79 -0.05 13.91
CA GLU A 24 -1.89 -1.17 13.64
C GLU A 24 -1.26 -1.07 12.26
N LEU A 25 -2.04 -0.63 11.26
CA LEU A 25 -1.50 -0.40 9.91
C LEU A 25 -0.46 0.71 9.93
N ILE A 26 -0.73 1.80 10.64
CA ILE A 26 0.21 2.91 10.81
C ILE A 26 1.50 2.41 11.45
N ASN A 27 1.39 1.66 12.55
CA ASN A 27 2.55 1.12 13.25
C ASN A 27 3.39 0.22 12.35
N LYS A 28 2.73 -0.63 11.54
CA LYS A 28 3.44 -1.53 10.63
C LYS A 28 4.18 -0.77 9.55
N ILE A 29 3.55 0.24 8.96
CA ILE A 29 4.18 1.09 7.95
C ILE A 29 5.43 1.75 8.52
N GLN A 30 5.34 2.29 9.72
CA GLN A 30 6.48 2.92 10.39
C GLN A 30 7.60 1.90 10.68
N GLU A 31 7.23 0.70 11.10
CA GLU A 31 8.19 -0.36 11.42
C GLU A 31 9.01 -0.79 10.20
N ILE A 32 8.36 -0.96 9.06
CA ILE A 32 9.01 -1.49 7.86
C ILE A 32 9.50 -0.42 6.89
N GLY A 33 9.15 0.82 7.13
CA GLY A 33 9.30 1.92 6.17
C GLY A 33 10.73 2.33 5.86
N PHE A 34 11.73 1.79 6.57
CA PHE A 34 13.13 2.14 6.36
C PHE A 34 14.02 0.94 6.06
N THR A 35 13.48 -0.26 6.07
CA THR A 35 14.28 -1.49 5.95
C THR A 35 13.89 -2.39 4.79
N TYR A 36 12.70 -2.22 4.24
CA TYR A 36 12.22 -3.03 3.12
C TYR A 36 12.39 -2.26 1.81
N ASP A 37 12.43 -2.99 0.70
CA ASP A 37 12.66 -2.40 -0.62
C ASP A 37 11.38 -1.85 -1.24
N GLY A 38 10.22 -2.29 -0.77
CA GLY A 38 8.94 -1.80 -1.24
C GLY A 38 7.80 -2.27 -0.38
N ILE A 39 6.70 -1.53 -0.42
CA ILE A 39 5.46 -1.84 0.28
C ILE A 39 4.32 -1.82 -0.72
N ILE A 40 3.51 -2.87 -0.70
CA ILE A 40 2.26 -2.91 -1.45
C ILE A 40 1.14 -2.76 -0.44
N LEU A 41 0.39 -1.66 -0.52
CA LEU A 41 -0.59 -1.29 0.48
C LEU A 41 -1.99 -1.28 -0.10
N ASN A 42 -2.85 -2.11 0.46
CA ASN A 42 -4.29 -1.99 0.28
C ASN A 42 -4.90 -1.51 1.60
N ALA A 43 -5.14 -0.23 1.70
CA ALA A 43 -5.71 0.38 2.91
C ALA A 43 -7.23 0.27 2.95
N ALA A 44 -7.84 -0.32 1.91
CA ALA A 44 -9.29 -0.49 1.81
C ALA A 44 -10.02 0.85 2.04
N ALA A 45 -11.03 0.86 2.90
CA ALA A 45 -11.81 2.09 3.16
C ALA A 45 -10.97 3.20 3.80
N TYR A 46 -9.90 2.85 4.52
CA TYR A 46 -9.03 3.87 5.12
C TYR A 46 -8.30 4.73 4.08
N THR A 47 -8.19 4.27 2.84
CA THR A 47 -7.68 5.06 1.72
C THR A 47 -8.38 6.42 1.62
N HIS A 48 -9.68 6.45 1.91
CA HIS A 48 -10.53 7.62 1.71
C HIS A 48 -10.73 8.44 2.98
N THR A 49 -10.26 7.97 4.12
CA THR A 49 -10.56 8.58 5.42
C THR A 49 -9.34 8.80 6.31
N SER A 50 -8.24 8.09 6.09
CA SER A 50 -7.13 8.10 7.04
C SER A 50 -6.05 9.09 6.67
N VAL A 51 -6.04 10.22 7.33
CA VAL A 51 -4.93 11.17 7.30
C VAL A 51 -3.70 10.54 7.99
N GLY A 52 -3.93 9.73 9.03
CA GLY A 52 -2.85 9.08 9.76
C GLY A 52 -2.03 8.13 8.90
N ILE A 53 -2.68 7.32 8.05
CA ILE A 53 -1.97 6.45 7.11
C ILE A 53 -1.23 7.29 6.07
N ALA A 54 -1.86 8.34 5.55
CA ALA A 54 -1.21 9.24 4.59
C ALA A 54 0.07 9.85 5.17
N ASP A 55 0.01 10.28 6.42
CA ASP A 55 1.17 10.86 7.11
C ASP A 55 2.27 9.82 7.33
N ALA A 56 1.89 8.59 7.70
CA ALA A 56 2.85 7.51 7.89
C ALA A 56 3.62 7.22 6.58
N ILE A 57 2.92 7.17 5.46
CA ILE A 57 3.55 6.95 4.15
C ILE A 57 4.50 8.11 3.82
N ALA A 58 4.09 9.33 4.08
CA ALA A 58 4.92 10.50 3.79
C ALA A 58 6.23 10.51 4.60
N ALA A 59 6.21 9.91 5.80
CA ALA A 59 7.33 9.93 6.73
C ALA A 59 8.38 8.85 6.46
N ILE A 60 8.08 7.82 5.68
CA ILE A 60 8.98 6.70 5.43
C ILE A 60 9.77 6.89 4.14
N GLN A 61 10.84 6.09 3.98
CA GLN A 61 11.69 6.12 2.79
C GLN A 61 11.35 5.04 1.77
N THR A 62 10.80 3.92 2.23
CA THR A 62 10.47 2.79 1.36
C THR A 62 9.34 3.18 0.40
N PRO A 63 9.47 2.92 -0.92
CA PRO A 63 8.41 3.23 -1.86
C PRO A 63 7.16 2.39 -1.62
N VAL A 64 6.00 3.02 -1.75
CA VAL A 64 4.71 2.39 -1.54
C VAL A 64 3.92 2.40 -2.84
N ILE A 65 3.35 1.26 -3.20
CA ILE A 65 2.38 1.16 -4.28
C ILE A 65 1.00 0.96 -3.65
N GLU A 66 0.10 1.87 -3.94
CA GLU A 66 -1.29 1.76 -3.51
C GLU A 66 -2.05 0.79 -4.40
N VAL A 67 -2.77 -0.17 -3.80
CA VAL A 67 -3.50 -1.20 -4.54
C VAL A 67 -4.96 -1.22 -4.10
N HIS A 68 -5.84 -1.34 -5.08
CA HIS A 68 -7.26 -1.59 -4.86
C HIS A 68 -7.70 -2.76 -5.71
N ILE A 69 -8.38 -3.74 -5.10
CA ILE A 69 -8.84 -4.94 -5.80
C ILE A 69 -9.93 -4.57 -6.80
N SER A 70 -10.87 -3.72 -6.40
CA SER A 70 -11.94 -3.25 -7.28
C SER A 70 -11.55 -1.96 -7.99
N ASN A 71 -12.25 -1.68 -9.09
CA ASN A 71 -12.14 -0.36 -9.72
C ASN A 71 -12.94 0.64 -8.88
N ILE A 72 -12.24 1.44 -8.09
CA ILE A 72 -12.86 2.40 -7.18
C ILE A 72 -13.69 3.45 -7.90
N TYR A 73 -13.40 3.71 -9.17
CA TYR A 73 -14.14 4.68 -9.97
C TYR A 73 -15.51 4.19 -10.44
N LYS A 74 -15.79 2.89 -10.27
CA LYS A 74 -17.12 2.31 -10.50
C LYS A 74 -17.97 2.27 -9.24
N ARG A 75 -17.45 2.76 -8.12
CA ARG A 75 -18.11 2.75 -6.82
C ARG A 75 -18.62 4.15 -6.45
N GLU A 76 -19.09 4.31 -5.22
CA GLU A 76 -19.61 5.60 -4.74
C GLU A 76 -18.55 6.70 -4.87
N GLU A 77 -19.02 7.94 -5.02
CA GLU A 77 -18.14 9.07 -5.25
C GLU A 77 -17.09 9.24 -4.15
N VAL A 78 -17.41 8.93 -2.89
CA VAL A 78 -16.47 9.02 -1.78
C VAL A 78 -15.22 8.14 -2.00
N ARG A 79 -15.34 7.09 -2.80
CA ARG A 79 -14.22 6.19 -3.11
C ARG A 79 -13.35 6.66 -4.26
N HIS A 80 -13.74 7.74 -4.94
CA HIS A 80 -12.96 8.29 -6.03
C HIS A 80 -11.75 9.10 -5.55
N ASN A 81 -11.77 9.56 -4.31
CA ASN A 81 -10.70 10.38 -3.75
C ASN A 81 -9.88 9.57 -2.74
N SER A 82 -8.59 9.44 -3.02
CA SER A 82 -7.64 8.80 -2.11
C SER A 82 -6.87 9.88 -1.36
N LEU A 83 -6.83 9.77 -0.04
CA LEU A 83 -6.02 10.64 0.80
C LEU A 83 -4.54 10.24 0.77
N ILE A 84 -4.23 9.00 0.38
CA ILE A 84 -2.87 8.47 0.42
C ILE A 84 -2.14 8.53 -0.92
N SER A 85 -2.86 8.68 -2.03
CA SER A 85 -2.27 8.59 -3.38
C SER A 85 -1.17 9.61 -3.64
N LYS A 86 -1.25 10.79 -3.07
CA LYS A 86 -0.22 11.83 -3.26
C LYS A 86 1.12 11.46 -2.66
N ASN A 87 1.16 10.49 -1.75
CA ASN A 87 2.36 10.11 -1.03
C ASN A 87 2.94 8.76 -1.49
N VAL A 88 2.31 8.10 -2.47
CA VAL A 88 2.77 6.80 -2.98
C VAL A 88 3.47 6.97 -4.33
N GLU A 89 4.25 5.95 -4.70
CA GLU A 89 4.95 5.93 -5.99
C GLU A 89 4.01 5.67 -7.17
N GLY A 90 2.94 4.90 -6.93
CA GLY A 90 1.98 4.59 -7.97
C GLY A 90 0.72 3.95 -7.42
N VAL A 91 -0.29 3.86 -8.26
CA VAL A 91 -1.61 3.34 -7.90
C VAL A 91 -2.03 2.30 -8.92
N ILE A 92 -2.51 1.15 -8.45
CA ILE A 92 -3.08 0.10 -9.28
C ILE A 92 -4.46 -0.24 -8.74
N CYS A 93 -5.48 -0.21 -9.58
CA CYS A 93 -6.82 -0.56 -9.14
C CYS A 93 -7.58 -1.29 -10.24
N GLY A 94 -8.50 -2.17 -9.83
CA GLY A 94 -9.49 -2.74 -10.72
C GLY A 94 -9.16 -4.09 -11.32
N PHE A 95 -8.06 -4.71 -10.97
CA PHE A 95 -7.63 -5.99 -11.56
C PHE A 95 -7.77 -7.18 -10.61
N GLY A 96 -8.60 -7.05 -9.58
CA GLY A 96 -8.79 -8.11 -8.59
C GLY A 96 -7.48 -8.43 -7.86
N LEU A 97 -7.30 -9.68 -7.50
CA LEU A 97 -6.08 -10.11 -6.80
C LEU A 97 -4.83 -9.96 -7.66
N LYS A 98 -4.96 -9.92 -8.98
CA LYS A 98 -3.84 -9.68 -9.89
C LYS A 98 -3.20 -8.31 -9.67
N SER A 99 -3.92 -7.38 -9.05
CA SER A 99 -3.38 -6.05 -8.71
C SER A 99 -2.13 -6.15 -7.85
N TYR A 100 -2.05 -7.12 -6.94
CA TYR A 100 -0.86 -7.32 -6.11
C TYR A 100 0.34 -7.78 -6.94
N ALA A 101 0.12 -8.68 -7.90
CA ALA A 101 1.19 -9.14 -8.78
C ALA A 101 1.71 -8.00 -9.66
N LEU A 102 0.81 -7.16 -10.15
CA LEU A 102 1.20 -5.99 -10.95
C LEU A 102 2.00 -4.98 -10.13
N ALA A 103 1.62 -4.77 -8.87
CA ALA A 103 2.35 -3.89 -7.97
C ALA A 103 3.76 -4.43 -7.70
N LEU A 104 3.87 -5.73 -7.54
CA LEU A 104 5.16 -6.39 -7.34
C LEU A 104 6.07 -6.18 -8.54
N GLU A 105 5.55 -6.34 -9.75
CA GLU A 105 6.27 -6.05 -10.98
C GLU A 105 6.77 -4.60 -11.02
N ALA A 106 5.93 -3.66 -10.55
CA ALA A 106 6.29 -2.25 -10.55
C ALA A 106 7.46 -1.94 -9.58
N LEU A 107 7.65 -2.76 -8.55
CA LEU A 107 8.70 -2.56 -7.55
C LEU A 107 10.03 -3.24 -7.92
N ILE A 108 10.01 -4.13 -8.88
CA ILE A 108 11.20 -4.81 -9.36
C ILE A 108 11.81 -4.03 -10.52
#